data_8658615a27078ad8303097aeb72883f5
#
_entry.id   8658615a27078ad8303097aeb72883f5
#
_cell.length_a   1.000
_cell.length_b   1.000
_cell.length_c   1.000
_cell.angle_alpha   90.00
_cell.angle_beta   90.00
_cell.angle_gamma   90.00
#
_symmetry.space_group_name_H-M   'P 1'
#
loop_
_entity.id
_entity.type
_entity.pdbx_description
1 polymer ?
#
loop_
_entity_poly.entity_id
_entity_poly.type
_entity_poly.pdbx_seq_one_letter_code
_entity_poly.pdbx_strand_id
1 'polypeptide(L)'
;MATEAKPEYSPGLAGVIAGETAICWVDPNAGLMYRGYDIHEMAQKASFEEVAYLLLNGELPNGKQLVEFTQQIAAERALPGPVIEMLRLLPSETHPMDMLRTGVSMLSAFDKDLSDNSHDANIRKSIRLIARVSTLITDGWRISHGEDPLPERPDLTQAGNFFYKLEGKVPQDWQIRMLDTIFNLYADHEFNASTFAARVTASTLAGIYAAVTSAVATLKGPLHGGANEESMKMLEEIGTPDRAEAWLMKKLDTKEKIMGFGHRVYKKGDSRVPVMREIGRELGKRTGKENWVPICEKLEEVMDREKHLCANVDLYAAPVFWMLGFPPELNTPLFAASRVAGWCAHVIEQHDHNRLIRPRSLYVGPALRPYPG
;
A
#
# COMPACT_ATOMS: atom_id res chain seq x y z
N MET A 1 -10.07 -43.37 -22.52
CA MET A 1 -10.69 -42.16 -21.94
C MET A 1 -9.69 -41.62 -20.94
N ALA A 2 -9.08 -40.45 -21.20
CA ALA A 2 -8.19 -39.80 -20.24
C ALA A 2 -9.05 -39.36 -19.05
N THR A 3 -8.72 -39.82 -17.86
CA THR A 3 -9.31 -39.35 -16.62
C THR A 3 -8.93 -37.88 -16.47
N GLU A 4 -9.88 -36.96 -16.74
CA GLU A 4 -9.70 -35.57 -16.39
C GLU A 4 -9.39 -35.48 -14.89
N ALA A 5 -8.18 -35.00 -14.55
CA ALA A 5 -7.81 -34.75 -13.18
C ALA A 5 -8.85 -33.78 -12.58
N LYS A 6 -9.44 -34.14 -11.43
CA LYS A 6 -10.35 -33.22 -10.73
C LYS A 6 -9.59 -31.93 -10.45
N PRO A 7 -10.18 -30.77 -10.80
CA PRO A 7 -9.52 -29.50 -10.54
C PRO A 7 -9.25 -29.36 -9.02
N GLU A 8 -8.01 -29.08 -8.68
CA GLU A 8 -7.59 -28.90 -7.29
C GLU A 8 -8.21 -27.64 -6.70
N TYR A 9 -8.92 -27.75 -5.58
CA TYR A 9 -9.49 -26.61 -4.87
C TYR A 9 -8.51 -26.13 -3.80
N SER A 10 -8.02 -24.89 -3.97
CA SER A 10 -7.18 -24.23 -2.97
C SER A 10 -7.92 -23.05 -2.34
N PRO A 11 -8.31 -23.14 -1.05
CA PRO A 11 -8.99 -22.04 -0.37
C PRO A 11 -8.17 -20.75 -0.38
N GLY A 12 -8.80 -19.65 -0.85
CA GLY A 12 -8.14 -18.35 -0.94
C GLY A 12 -6.97 -18.31 -1.91
N LEU A 13 -6.91 -19.22 -2.90
CA LEU A 13 -5.84 -19.37 -3.90
C LEU A 13 -4.45 -19.59 -3.28
N ALA A 14 -4.36 -20.18 -2.08
CA ALA A 14 -3.08 -20.40 -1.40
C ALA A 14 -2.20 -21.35 -2.23
N GLY A 15 -0.98 -20.89 -2.61
CA GLY A 15 -0.03 -21.67 -3.41
C GLY A 15 -0.39 -21.75 -4.91
N VAL A 16 -1.46 -21.11 -5.37
CA VAL A 16 -1.82 -21.04 -6.78
C VAL A 16 -1.03 -19.93 -7.46
N ILE A 17 -0.31 -20.25 -8.53
CA ILE A 17 0.30 -19.26 -9.41
C ILE A 17 -0.80 -18.72 -10.33
N ALA A 18 -1.21 -17.47 -10.09
CA ALA A 18 -2.33 -16.84 -10.80
C ALA A 18 -1.92 -16.10 -12.07
N GLY A 19 -0.63 -15.91 -12.31
CA GLY A 19 -0.08 -15.23 -13.48
C GLY A 19 1.42 -15.04 -13.40
N GLU A 20 1.98 -14.45 -14.43
CA GLU A 20 3.40 -14.06 -14.50
C GLU A 20 3.55 -12.58 -14.21
N THR A 21 4.71 -12.20 -13.64
CA THR A 21 5.09 -10.80 -13.44
C THR A 21 6.60 -10.63 -13.51
N ALA A 22 7.06 -9.56 -14.15
CA ALA A 22 8.45 -9.11 -14.15
C ALA A 22 8.68 -7.91 -13.22
N ILE A 23 7.65 -7.48 -12.46
CA ILE A 23 7.70 -6.25 -11.66
C ILE A 23 8.34 -6.50 -10.30
N CYS A 24 7.88 -7.55 -9.61
CA CYS A 24 8.25 -7.81 -8.23
C CYS A 24 8.36 -9.31 -7.98
N TRP A 25 9.36 -9.68 -7.19
CA TRP A 25 9.51 -11.04 -6.70
C TRP A 25 9.58 -11.06 -5.18
N VAL A 26 8.74 -11.90 -4.56
CA VAL A 26 8.70 -12.12 -3.12
C VAL A 26 9.15 -13.53 -2.84
N ASP A 27 10.37 -13.70 -2.33
CA ASP A 27 10.89 -15.00 -1.89
C ASP A 27 10.50 -15.27 -0.43
N PRO A 28 9.91 -16.44 -0.13
CA PRO A 28 9.58 -16.80 1.25
C PRO A 28 10.77 -16.81 2.22
N ASN A 29 11.99 -16.91 1.72
CA ASN A 29 13.21 -17.05 2.51
C ASN A 29 14.25 -15.95 2.29
N ALA A 30 14.23 -15.28 1.13
CA ALA A 30 15.31 -14.42 0.68
C ALA A 30 14.96 -12.94 0.58
N GLY A 31 13.67 -12.56 0.53
CA GLY A 31 13.33 -11.15 0.56
C GLY A 31 12.41 -10.66 -0.54
N LEU A 32 12.57 -9.40 -0.90
CA LEU A 32 11.75 -8.65 -1.84
C LEU A 32 12.66 -7.97 -2.87
N MET A 33 12.33 -8.11 -4.15
CA MET A 33 13.03 -7.44 -5.24
C MET A 33 12.04 -6.72 -6.17
N TYR A 34 12.42 -5.54 -6.65
CA TYR A 34 11.71 -4.81 -7.70
C TYR A 34 12.56 -4.82 -8.97
N ARG A 35 12.04 -5.39 -10.07
CA ARG A 35 12.74 -5.46 -11.35
C ARG A 35 14.19 -5.98 -11.23
N GLY A 36 14.44 -6.90 -10.29
CA GLY A 36 15.76 -7.49 -10.04
C GLY A 36 16.64 -6.75 -9.02
N TYR A 37 16.22 -5.59 -8.51
CA TYR A 37 16.95 -4.85 -7.47
C TYR A 37 16.45 -5.22 -6.08
N ASP A 38 17.38 -5.46 -5.16
CA ASP A 38 17.06 -5.78 -3.76
C ASP A 38 16.43 -4.57 -3.05
N ILE A 39 15.35 -4.82 -2.31
CA ILE A 39 14.60 -3.75 -1.64
C ILE A 39 15.41 -3.05 -0.54
N HIS A 40 16.32 -3.77 0.16
CA HIS A 40 17.09 -3.16 1.24
C HIS A 40 18.06 -2.10 0.69
N GLU A 41 18.69 -2.37 -0.46
CA GLU A 41 19.54 -1.39 -1.11
C GLU A 41 18.74 -0.21 -1.64
N MET A 42 17.62 -0.49 -2.31
CA MET A 42 16.75 0.56 -2.87
C MET A 42 16.16 1.44 -1.80
N ALA A 43 15.64 0.86 -0.70
CA ALA A 43 15.06 1.63 0.39
C ALA A 43 16.04 2.62 1.00
N GLN A 44 17.33 2.26 1.06
CA GLN A 44 18.36 3.12 1.63
C GLN A 44 18.94 4.16 0.66
N LYS A 45 18.93 3.90 -0.65
CA LYS A 45 19.67 4.70 -1.64
C LYS A 45 18.78 5.49 -2.59
N ALA A 46 17.63 4.94 -2.98
CA ALA A 46 16.76 5.53 -3.99
C ALA A 46 15.75 6.53 -3.41
N SER A 47 15.35 7.54 -4.18
CA SER A 47 14.14 8.32 -3.94
C SER A 47 12.90 7.52 -4.35
N PHE A 48 11.72 7.95 -3.89
CA PHE A 48 10.47 7.31 -4.31
C PHE A 48 10.22 7.46 -5.82
N GLU A 49 10.62 8.58 -6.40
CA GLU A 49 10.51 8.82 -7.83
C GLU A 49 11.36 7.84 -8.64
N GLU A 50 12.58 7.50 -8.18
CA GLU A 50 13.40 6.47 -8.83
C GLU A 50 12.75 5.10 -8.80
N VAL A 51 12.16 4.72 -7.66
CA VAL A 51 11.44 3.45 -7.50
C VAL A 51 10.17 3.42 -8.36
N ALA A 52 9.39 4.50 -8.36
CA ALA A 52 8.19 4.60 -9.18
C ALA A 52 8.54 4.53 -10.68
N TYR A 53 9.59 5.22 -11.11
CA TYR A 53 10.08 5.15 -12.48
C TYR A 53 10.48 3.71 -12.86
N LEU A 54 11.27 3.04 -12.01
CA LEU A 54 11.72 1.66 -12.23
C LEU A 54 10.52 0.71 -12.39
N LEU A 55 9.54 0.80 -11.50
CA LEU A 55 8.37 -0.07 -11.55
C LEU A 55 7.58 0.09 -12.85
N LEU A 56 7.40 1.35 -13.30
CA LEU A 56 6.63 1.66 -14.51
C LEU A 56 7.39 1.35 -15.80
N ASN A 57 8.70 1.65 -15.87
CA ASN A 57 9.47 1.62 -17.11
C ASN A 57 10.41 0.39 -17.22
N GLY A 58 10.60 -0.38 -16.15
CA GLY A 58 11.38 -1.61 -16.15
C GLY A 58 12.87 -1.43 -15.83
N GLU A 59 13.41 -0.22 -15.93
CA GLU A 59 14.82 0.12 -15.69
C GLU A 59 14.93 1.37 -14.82
N LEU A 60 16.03 1.52 -14.09
CA LEU A 60 16.30 2.74 -13.31
C LEU A 60 16.49 3.95 -14.25
N PRO A 61 16.00 5.14 -13.83
CA PRO A 61 16.18 6.34 -14.63
C PRO A 61 17.65 6.79 -14.62
N ASN A 62 18.14 7.31 -15.74
CA ASN A 62 19.33 8.16 -15.70
C ASN A 62 18.99 9.54 -15.12
N GLY A 63 20.02 10.37 -14.81
CA GLY A 63 19.82 11.65 -14.16
C GLY A 63 18.85 12.59 -14.89
N LYS A 64 18.84 12.60 -16.23
CA LYS A 64 17.91 13.41 -17.03
C LYS A 64 16.47 12.88 -16.91
N GLN A 65 16.29 11.58 -17.05
CA GLN A 65 14.99 10.92 -16.94
C GLN A 65 14.38 11.11 -15.55
N LEU A 66 15.20 11.03 -14.49
CA LEU A 66 14.73 11.27 -13.13
C LEU A 66 14.21 12.70 -12.96
N VAL A 67 14.96 13.71 -13.42
CA VAL A 67 14.52 15.10 -13.35
C VAL A 67 13.21 15.32 -14.12
N GLU A 68 13.12 14.81 -15.34
CA GLU A 68 11.91 14.92 -16.17
C GLU A 68 10.69 14.22 -15.51
N PHE A 69 10.88 13.03 -14.97
CA PHE A 69 9.82 12.27 -14.31
C PHE A 69 9.34 12.96 -13.02
N THR A 70 10.27 13.45 -12.19
CA THR A 70 9.94 14.20 -10.97
C THR A 70 9.14 15.47 -11.31
N GLN A 71 9.54 16.20 -12.36
CA GLN A 71 8.81 17.38 -12.83
C GLN A 71 7.41 17.02 -13.34
N GLN A 72 7.25 15.90 -14.05
CA GLN A 72 5.95 15.43 -14.53
C GLN A 72 5.02 15.09 -13.36
N ILE A 73 5.51 14.38 -12.33
CA ILE A 73 4.73 14.10 -11.11
C ILE A 73 4.33 15.43 -10.45
N ALA A 74 5.26 16.35 -10.25
CA ALA A 74 4.99 17.63 -9.60
C ALA A 74 3.92 18.45 -10.35
N ALA A 75 3.94 18.45 -11.68
CA ALA A 75 2.98 19.17 -12.52
C ALA A 75 1.56 18.57 -12.47
N GLU A 76 1.43 17.29 -12.13
CA GLU A 76 0.14 16.58 -12.13
C GLU A 76 -0.51 16.47 -10.74
N ARG A 77 0.07 17.08 -9.69
CA ARG A 77 -0.44 16.95 -8.30
C ARG A 77 -1.80 17.61 -8.08
N ALA A 78 -2.06 18.75 -8.75
CA ALA A 78 -3.27 19.50 -8.53
C ALA A 78 -4.54 18.68 -8.85
N LEU A 79 -5.51 18.72 -7.93
CA LEU A 79 -6.80 18.09 -8.15
C LEU A 79 -7.72 18.99 -8.99
N PRO A 80 -8.56 18.41 -9.87
CA PRO A 80 -9.63 19.18 -10.52
C PRO A 80 -10.58 19.79 -9.48
N GLY A 81 -11.04 21.04 -9.72
CA GLY A 81 -11.95 21.72 -8.80
C GLY A 81 -13.16 20.91 -8.36
N PRO A 82 -13.88 20.22 -9.26
CA PRO A 82 -15.02 19.38 -8.85
C PRO A 82 -14.63 18.23 -7.91
N VAL A 83 -13.39 17.74 -7.95
CA VAL A 83 -12.90 16.71 -7.00
C VAL A 83 -12.74 17.31 -5.61
N ILE A 84 -12.22 18.54 -5.50
CA ILE A 84 -12.15 19.28 -4.23
C ILE A 84 -13.57 19.52 -3.67
N GLU A 85 -14.51 19.94 -4.50
CA GLU A 85 -15.90 20.14 -4.08
C GLU A 85 -16.55 18.82 -3.61
N MET A 86 -16.27 17.71 -4.29
CA MET A 86 -16.72 16.39 -3.84
C MET A 86 -16.17 16.07 -2.45
N LEU A 87 -14.89 16.32 -2.19
CA LEU A 87 -14.29 16.08 -0.87
C LEU A 87 -14.98 16.93 0.21
N ARG A 88 -15.39 18.18 -0.09
CA ARG A 88 -16.12 19.07 0.82
C ARG A 88 -17.54 18.59 1.12
N LEU A 89 -18.17 17.81 0.23
CA LEU A 89 -19.50 17.25 0.40
C LEU A 89 -19.54 15.98 1.25
N LEU A 90 -18.38 15.33 1.48
CA LEU A 90 -18.32 14.14 2.32
C LEU A 90 -18.48 14.54 3.80
N PRO A 91 -19.16 13.70 4.61
CA PRO A 91 -19.17 13.88 6.07
C PRO A 91 -17.75 13.94 6.63
N SER A 92 -17.53 14.81 7.63
CA SER A 92 -16.19 15.00 8.23
C SER A 92 -15.59 13.74 8.85
N GLU A 93 -16.45 12.83 9.34
CA GLU A 93 -16.06 11.53 9.90
C GLU A 93 -15.82 10.44 8.85
N THR A 94 -15.89 10.77 7.56
CA THR A 94 -15.62 9.80 6.49
C THR A 94 -14.17 9.33 6.57
N HIS A 95 -13.99 8.01 6.69
CA HIS A 95 -12.66 7.42 6.77
C HIS A 95 -11.79 7.80 5.54
N PRO A 96 -10.51 8.19 5.72
CA PRO A 96 -9.64 8.67 4.63
C PRO A 96 -9.54 7.71 3.44
N MET A 97 -9.57 6.40 3.66
CA MET A 97 -9.59 5.41 2.57
C MET A 97 -10.89 5.43 1.76
N ASP A 98 -12.03 5.80 2.35
CA ASP A 98 -13.30 5.94 1.60
C ASP A 98 -13.31 7.23 0.79
N MET A 99 -12.76 8.32 1.33
CA MET A 99 -12.51 9.55 0.56
C MET A 99 -11.59 9.28 -0.63
N LEU A 100 -10.47 8.58 -0.39
CA LEU A 100 -9.50 8.22 -1.42
C LEU A 100 -10.15 7.38 -2.52
N ARG A 101 -10.90 6.33 -2.17
CA ARG A 101 -11.60 5.47 -3.14
C ARG A 101 -12.54 6.28 -4.03
N THR A 102 -13.34 7.15 -3.42
CA THR A 102 -14.29 8.01 -4.13
C THR A 102 -13.56 8.99 -5.04
N GLY A 103 -12.51 9.62 -4.53
CA GLY A 103 -11.67 10.56 -5.28
C GLY A 103 -10.99 9.93 -6.48
N VAL A 104 -10.36 8.76 -6.32
CA VAL A 104 -9.73 8.03 -7.44
C VAL A 104 -10.74 7.68 -8.52
N SER A 105 -11.91 7.20 -8.14
CA SER A 105 -13.00 6.92 -9.10
C SER A 105 -13.41 8.20 -9.85
N MET A 106 -13.58 9.31 -9.15
CA MET A 106 -13.99 10.58 -9.74
C MET A 106 -12.91 11.19 -10.65
N LEU A 107 -11.62 11.02 -10.34
CA LEU A 107 -10.52 11.49 -11.20
C LEU A 107 -10.62 10.98 -12.63
N SER A 108 -11.19 9.80 -12.83
CA SER A 108 -11.36 9.21 -14.17
C SER A 108 -12.14 10.11 -15.12
N ALA A 109 -13.15 10.82 -14.62
CA ALA A 109 -14.01 11.69 -15.43
C ALA A 109 -13.27 12.93 -15.98
N PHE A 110 -12.09 13.24 -15.44
CA PHE A 110 -11.27 14.41 -15.81
C PHE A 110 -10.00 14.01 -16.57
N ASP A 111 -9.84 12.73 -16.92
CA ASP A 111 -8.67 12.26 -17.64
C ASP A 111 -8.94 12.17 -19.15
N LYS A 112 -8.19 12.94 -19.92
CA LYS A 112 -8.30 12.97 -21.38
C LYS A 112 -7.90 11.66 -22.08
N ASP A 113 -7.07 10.85 -21.42
CA ASP A 113 -6.62 9.55 -21.92
C ASP A 113 -7.49 8.39 -21.40
N LEU A 114 -8.66 8.65 -20.76
CA LEU A 114 -9.46 7.66 -20.04
C LEU A 114 -9.74 6.38 -20.84
N SER A 115 -10.14 6.50 -22.09
CA SER A 115 -10.53 5.37 -22.94
C SER A 115 -9.35 4.69 -23.65
N ASP A 116 -8.15 5.25 -23.57
CA ASP A 116 -6.95 4.69 -24.20
C ASP A 116 -6.20 3.80 -23.20
N ASN A 117 -6.14 2.50 -23.46
CA ASN A 117 -5.42 1.51 -22.66
C ASN A 117 -4.05 1.13 -23.27
N SER A 118 -3.53 1.91 -24.23
CA SER A 118 -2.17 1.71 -24.75
C SER A 118 -1.13 1.87 -23.64
N HIS A 119 0.04 1.28 -23.82
CA HIS A 119 1.17 1.38 -22.88
C HIS A 119 1.47 2.84 -22.51
N ASP A 120 1.69 3.69 -23.52
CA ASP A 120 2.05 5.09 -23.32
C ASP A 120 0.95 5.91 -22.60
N ALA A 121 -0.33 5.66 -22.92
CA ALA A 121 -1.44 6.29 -22.24
C ALA A 121 -1.53 5.83 -20.77
N ASN A 122 -1.28 4.56 -20.51
CA ASN A 122 -1.24 4.03 -19.15
C ASN A 122 -0.07 4.60 -18.34
N ILE A 123 1.11 4.80 -18.94
CA ILE A 123 2.23 5.53 -18.28
C ILE A 123 1.80 6.94 -17.87
N ARG A 124 1.20 7.73 -18.79
CA ARG A 124 0.73 9.09 -18.47
C ARG A 124 -0.33 9.10 -17.37
N LYS A 125 -1.31 8.18 -17.42
CA LYS A 125 -2.32 8.02 -16.37
C LYS A 125 -1.72 7.60 -15.03
N SER A 126 -0.68 6.76 -15.04
CA SER A 126 0.04 6.33 -13.85
C SER A 126 0.73 7.50 -13.16
N ILE A 127 1.40 8.37 -13.92
CA ILE A 127 2.02 9.59 -13.38
C ILE A 127 0.96 10.47 -12.69
N ARG A 128 -0.21 10.67 -13.31
CA ARG A 128 -1.33 11.42 -12.70
C ARG A 128 -1.85 10.75 -11.43
N LEU A 129 -1.98 9.43 -11.44
CA LEU A 129 -2.45 8.68 -10.27
C LEU A 129 -1.44 8.74 -9.11
N ILE A 130 -0.15 8.53 -9.37
CA ILE A 130 0.92 8.64 -8.36
C ILE A 130 0.92 10.04 -7.73
N ALA A 131 0.81 11.08 -8.55
CA ALA A 131 0.76 12.45 -8.09
C ALA A 131 -0.50 12.74 -7.25
N ARG A 132 -1.69 12.43 -7.81
CA ARG A 132 -2.99 12.83 -7.25
C ARG A 132 -3.49 11.97 -6.10
N VAL A 133 -3.07 10.71 -6.00
CA VAL A 133 -3.42 9.87 -4.84
C VAL A 133 -2.91 10.49 -3.55
N SER A 134 -1.67 10.97 -3.54
CA SER A 134 -1.10 11.69 -2.39
C SER A 134 -1.87 12.98 -2.09
N THR A 135 -2.23 13.75 -3.10
CA THR A 135 -3.00 14.98 -2.92
C THR A 135 -4.44 14.72 -2.45
N LEU A 136 -5.10 13.67 -2.96
CA LEU A 136 -6.42 13.25 -2.46
C LEU A 136 -6.40 12.92 -0.95
N ILE A 137 -5.34 12.28 -0.49
CA ILE A 137 -5.17 11.94 0.93
C ILE A 137 -5.00 13.21 1.75
N THR A 138 -4.06 14.07 1.37
CA THR A 138 -3.70 15.26 2.14
C THR A 138 -4.79 16.32 2.12
N ASP A 139 -5.40 16.59 0.96
CA ASP A 139 -6.49 17.56 0.85
C ASP A 139 -7.78 17.03 1.49
N GLY A 140 -8.09 15.74 1.31
CA GLY A 140 -9.22 15.11 1.97
C GLY A 140 -9.10 15.18 3.50
N TRP A 141 -7.90 14.91 4.03
CA TRP A 141 -7.61 15.02 5.46
C TRP A 141 -7.83 16.44 5.98
N ARG A 142 -7.25 17.44 5.32
CA ARG A 142 -7.41 18.85 5.72
C ARG A 142 -8.87 19.29 5.67
N ILE A 143 -9.57 19.00 4.57
CA ILE A 143 -10.99 19.35 4.40
C ILE A 143 -11.85 18.71 5.50
N SER A 144 -11.63 17.44 5.85
CA SER A 144 -12.39 16.76 6.91
C SER A 144 -12.15 17.37 8.30
N HIS A 145 -11.04 18.09 8.49
CA HIS A 145 -10.71 18.83 9.70
C HIS A 145 -11.06 20.33 9.62
N GLY A 146 -11.82 20.75 8.62
CA GLY A 146 -12.25 22.13 8.44
C GLY A 146 -11.15 23.08 7.95
N GLU A 147 -10.09 22.54 7.37
CA GLU A 147 -8.97 23.32 6.81
C GLU A 147 -9.03 23.35 5.28
N ASP A 148 -8.51 24.43 4.69
CA ASP A 148 -8.39 24.50 3.23
C ASP A 148 -7.18 23.70 2.73
N PRO A 149 -7.28 23.11 1.51
CA PRO A 149 -6.13 22.54 0.81
C PRO A 149 -4.99 23.55 0.66
N LEU A 150 -3.76 23.08 0.85
CA LEU A 150 -2.57 23.89 0.61
C LEU A 150 -2.16 23.84 -0.87
N PRO A 151 -1.53 24.91 -1.40
CA PRO A 151 -1.00 24.86 -2.76
C PRO A 151 0.10 23.80 -2.89
N GLU A 152 0.28 23.27 -4.09
CA GLU A 152 1.36 22.35 -4.40
C GLU A 152 2.73 23.04 -4.34
N ARG A 153 3.75 22.33 -3.90
CA ARG A 153 5.16 22.76 -3.88
C ARG A 153 5.94 21.98 -4.96
N PRO A 154 6.08 22.54 -6.17
CA PRO A 154 6.74 21.84 -7.28
C PRO A 154 8.25 21.64 -7.05
N ASP A 155 8.83 22.36 -6.11
CA ASP A 155 10.22 22.27 -5.67
C ASP A 155 10.48 21.11 -4.68
N LEU A 156 9.43 20.46 -4.16
CA LEU A 156 9.53 19.33 -3.26
C LEU A 156 9.33 17.99 -3.99
N THR A 157 10.00 16.94 -3.51
CA THR A 157 9.74 15.56 -3.91
C THR A 157 8.32 15.13 -3.55
N GLN A 158 7.86 13.97 -3.99
CA GLN A 158 6.53 13.45 -3.64
C GLN A 158 6.38 13.29 -2.12
N ALA A 159 7.37 12.72 -1.46
CA ALA A 159 7.39 12.59 -0.01
C ALA A 159 7.43 13.96 0.70
N GLY A 160 8.25 14.89 0.21
CA GLY A 160 8.33 16.23 0.76
C GLY A 160 7.04 17.04 0.62
N ASN A 161 6.40 16.96 -0.54
CA ASN A 161 5.11 17.60 -0.78
C ASN A 161 3.99 16.99 0.07
N PHE A 162 4.00 15.67 0.27
CA PHE A 162 3.05 14.98 1.14
C PHE A 162 3.09 15.52 2.57
N PHE A 163 4.29 15.61 3.17
CA PHE A 163 4.47 16.23 4.50
C PHE A 163 3.99 17.68 4.53
N TYR A 164 4.44 18.48 3.55
CA TYR A 164 4.07 19.89 3.48
C TYR A 164 2.55 20.08 3.42
N LYS A 165 1.87 19.29 2.61
CA LYS A 165 0.41 19.38 2.43
C LYS A 165 -0.35 19.00 3.71
N LEU A 166 0.17 18.08 4.54
CA LEU A 166 -0.45 17.72 5.81
C LEU A 166 -0.14 18.74 6.91
N GLU A 167 1.13 19.09 7.10
CA GLU A 167 1.61 19.86 8.25
C GLU A 167 1.57 21.39 8.02
N GLY A 168 1.49 21.84 6.78
CA GLY A 168 1.63 23.26 6.43
C GLY A 168 3.04 23.82 6.56
N LYS A 169 4.02 22.96 6.83
CA LYS A 169 5.44 23.32 6.98
C LYS A 169 6.31 22.50 6.07
N VAL A 170 7.35 23.13 5.52
CA VAL A 170 8.36 22.41 4.73
C VAL A 170 9.08 21.43 5.67
N PRO A 171 9.07 20.11 5.37
CA PRO A 171 9.74 19.12 6.19
C PRO A 171 11.26 19.28 6.15
N GLN A 172 11.93 18.75 7.17
CA GLN A 172 13.39 18.65 7.17
C GLN A 172 13.83 17.49 6.27
N ASP A 173 15.05 17.56 5.72
CA ASP A 173 15.59 16.55 4.80
C ASP A 173 15.52 15.11 5.35
N TRP A 174 15.76 14.93 6.65
CA TRP A 174 15.66 13.62 7.28
C TRP A 174 14.22 13.06 7.29
N GLN A 175 13.19 13.92 7.42
CA GLN A 175 11.78 13.51 7.35
C GLN A 175 11.44 13.04 5.93
N ILE A 176 11.88 13.82 4.93
CA ILE A 176 11.70 13.45 3.51
C ILE A 176 12.38 12.10 3.26
N ARG A 177 13.64 11.94 3.69
CA ARG A 177 14.39 10.70 3.48
C ARG A 177 13.74 9.50 4.15
N MET A 178 13.23 9.63 5.37
CA MET A 178 12.52 8.55 6.05
C MET A 178 11.23 8.16 5.32
N LEU A 179 10.45 9.14 4.85
CA LEU A 179 9.21 8.85 4.12
C LEU A 179 9.51 8.23 2.74
N ASP A 180 10.55 8.68 2.03
CA ASP A 180 11.03 8.02 0.81
C ASP A 180 11.36 6.55 1.06
N THR A 181 12.12 6.26 2.11
CA THR A 181 12.46 4.88 2.48
C THR A 181 11.22 4.04 2.75
N ILE A 182 10.26 4.59 3.48
CA ILE A 182 8.97 3.93 3.76
C ILE A 182 8.19 3.71 2.47
N PHE A 183 8.08 4.71 1.62
CA PHE A 183 7.41 4.58 0.33
C PHE A 183 8.07 3.53 -0.55
N ASN A 184 9.39 3.47 -0.58
CA ASN A 184 10.12 2.45 -1.33
C ASN A 184 9.79 1.03 -0.85
N LEU A 185 9.69 0.81 0.48
CA LEU A 185 9.34 -0.49 1.07
C LEU A 185 7.90 -0.93 0.77
N TYR A 186 6.99 0.02 0.55
CA TYR A 186 5.59 -0.26 0.31
C TYR A 186 5.18 -0.21 -1.18
N ALA A 187 6.07 0.25 -2.08
CA ALA A 187 5.74 0.54 -3.48
C ALA A 187 5.16 -0.65 -4.23
N ASP A 188 5.64 -1.87 -3.97
CA ASP A 188 5.04 -3.09 -4.51
C ASP A 188 5.22 -4.30 -3.59
N HIS A 189 4.46 -5.38 -3.85
CA HIS A 189 4.58 -6.66 -3.15
C HIS A 189 3.86 -7.77 -3.93
N GLU A 190 4.21 -7.96 -5.18
CA GLU A 190 3.68 -9.01 -6.06
C GLU A 190 2.13 -9.02 -6.13
N PHE A 191 1.50 -10.19 -6.25
CA PHE A 191 0.04 -10.37 -6.32
C PHE A 191 -0.62 -10.39 -4.94
N ASN A 192 -0.29 -9.41 -4.07
CA ASN A 192 -1.08 -9.19 -2.86
C ASN A 192 -2.55 -8.92 -3.21
N ALA A 193 -3.44 -8.96 -2.20
CA ALA A 193 -4.89 -8.90 -2.44
C ALA A 193 -5.32 -7.67 -3.27
N SER A 194 -4.78 -6.47 -2.98
CA SER A 194 -5.15 -5.25 -3.71
C SER A 194 -4.58 -5.21 -5.13
N THR A 195 -3.34 -5.66 -5.33
CA THR A 195 -2.74 -5.79 -6.65
C THR A 195 -3.47 -6.82 -7.49
N PHE A 196 -3.86 -7.96 -6.91
CA PHE A 196 -4.62 -8.98 -7.63
C PHE A 196 -6.02 -8.47 -8.00
N ALA A 197 -6.70 -7.74 -7.12
CA ALA A 197 -7.97 -7.09 -7.44
C ALA A 197 -7.84 -6.08 -8.59
N ALA A 198 -6.77 -5.29 -8.62
CA ALA A 198 -6.45 -4.39 -9.73
C ALA A 198 -6.25 -5.17 -11.05
N ARG A 199 -5.49 -6.27 -11.03
CA ARG A 199 -5.25 -7.10 -12.22
C ARG A 199 -6.52 -7.77 -12.71
N VAL A 200 -7.39 -8.27 -11.83
CA VAL A 200 -8.70 -8.81 -12.20
C VAL A 200 -9.52 -7.75 -12.91
N THR A 201 -9.61 -6.54 -12.35
CA THR A 201 -10.34 -5.42 -12.97
C THR A 201 -9.71 -5.01 -14.30
N ALA A 202 -8.39 -4.84 -14.36
CA ALA A 202 -7.66 -4.50 -15.58
C ALA A 202 -7.84 -5.54 -16.70
N SER A 203 -7.91 -6.83 -16.33
CA SER A 203 -8.09 -7.94 -17.28
C SER A 203 -9.39 -7.85 -18.08
N THR A 204 -10.37 -7.09 -17.59
CA THR A 204 -11.63 -6.80 -18.31
C THR A 204 -11.53 -5.61 -19.27
N LEU A 205 -10.36 -4.95 -19.33
CA LEU A 205 -10.11 -3.68 -20.04
C LEU A 205 -10.93 -2.49 -19.52
N ALA A 206 -11.36 -2.52 -18.26
CA ALA A 206 -12.09 -1.42 -17.62
C ALA A 206 -11.25 -0.14 -17.38
N GLY A 207 -9.94 -0.19 -17.67
CA GLY A 207 -9.02 0.92 -17.55
C GLY A 207 -8.38 1.07 -16.16
N ILE A 208 -7.29 1.83 -16.11
CA ILE A 208 -6.41 1.92 -14.93
C ILE A 208 -7.09 2.57 -13.71
N TYR A 209 -7.95 3.57 -13.90
CA TYR A 209 -8.67 4.21 -12.80
C TYR A 209 -9.63 3.24 -12.09
N ALA A 210 -10.36 2.42 -12.85
CA ALA A 210 -11.23 1.40 -12.28
C ALA A 210 -10.42 0.35 -11.52
N ALA A 211 -9.28 -0.07 -12.07
CA ALA A 211 -8.38 -1.03 -11.45
C ALA A 211 -7.79 -0.49 -10.13
N VAL A 212 -7.31 0.75 -10.11
CA VAL A 212 -6.76 1.39 -8.91
C VAL A 212 -7.86 1.64 -7.88
N THR A 213 -9.08 2.01 -8.29
CA THR A 213 -10.24 2.13 -7.38
C THR A 213 -10.53 0.79 -6.67
N SER A 214 -10.50 -0.31 -7.42
CA SER A 214 -10.67 -1.67 -6.88
C SER A 214 -9.55 -2.03 -5.90
N ALA A 215 -8.30 -1.65 -6.21
CA ALA A 215 -7.15 -1.85 -5.33
C ALA A 215 -7.27 -1.08 -4.02
N VAL A 216 -7.65 0.21 -4.08
CA VAL A 216 -7.88 1.07 -2.89
C VAL A 216 -8.99 0.48 -2.01
N ALA A 217 -10.09 0.03 -2.60
CA ALA A 217 -11.18 -0.62 -1.88
C ALA A 217 -10.71 -1.89 -1.15
N THR A 218 -9.88 -2.70 -1.81
CA THR A 218 -9.35 -3.95 -1.26
C THR A 218 -8.32 -3.67 -0.15
N LEU A 219 -7.48 -2.65 -0.32
CA LEU A 219 -6.44 -2.30 0.65
C LEU A 219 -7.02 -1.90 2.01
N LYS A 220 -8.19 -1.26 2.05
CA LYS A 220 -8.86 -0.86 3.30
C LYS A 220 -9.16 -2.03 4.24
N GLY A 221 -9.31 -3.24 3.72
CA GLY A 221 -9.73 -4.39 4.51
C GLY A 221 -8.79 -4.69 5.69
N PRO A 222 -9.33 -5.05 6.89
CA PRO A 222 -8.53 -5.33 8.10
C PRO A 222 -7.65 -6.59 7.97
N LEU A 223 -7.83 -7.38 6.93
CA LEU A 223 -6.96 -8.51 6.58
C LEU A 223 -5.89 -8.13 5.55
N HIS A 224 -5.76 -6.86 5.22
CA HIS A 224 -4.78 -6.29 4.30
C HIS A 224 -4.21 -4.99 4.87
N GLY A 225 -4.20 -3.87 4.17
CA GLY A 225 -3.59 -2.62 4.64
C GLY A 225 -4.18 -2.04 5.93
N GLY A 226 -5.45 -2.28 6.23
CA GLY A 226 -6.06 -1.89 7.51
C GLY A 226 -5.46 -2.54 8.76
N ALA A 227 -4.56 -3.52 8.60
CA ALA A 227 -3.82 -4.12 9.72
C ALA A 227 -2.89 -3.13 10.42
N ASN A 228 -2.36 -2.15 9.70
CA ASN A 228 -1.42 -1.16 10.23
C ASN A 228 -2.08 -0.23 11.26
N GLU A 229 -3.27 0.28 10.96
CA GLU A 229 -4.06 1.10 11.90
C GLU A 229 -4.39 0.33 13.18
N GLU A 230 -4.85 -0.91 13.05
CA GLU A 230 -5.17 -1.76 14.21
C GLU A 230 -3.91 -2.13 15.02
N SER A 231 -2.74 -2.24 14.38
CA SER A 231 -1.47 -2.45 15.09
C SER A 231 -1.13 -1.26 15.99
N MET A 232 -1.37 -0.02 15.55
CA MET A 232 -1.10 1.15 16.39
C MET A 232 -2.02 1.19 17.61
N LYS A 233 -3.31 0.95 17.46
CA LYS A 233 -4.28 0.86 18.57
C LYS A 233 -3.85 -0.18 19.61
N MET A 234 -3.36 -1.34 19.15
CA MET A 234 -2.82 -2.40 19.99
C MET A 234 -1.59 -1.91 20.79
N LEU A 235 -0.66 -1.24 20.14
CA LEU A 235 0.55 -0.72 20.79
C LEU A 235 0.22 0.35 21.83
N GLU A 236 -0.75 1.22 21.56
CA GLU A 236 -1.24 2.23 22.51
C GLU A 236 -1.90 1.58 23.74
N GLU A 237 -2.68 0.50 23.57
CA GLU A 237 -3.26 -0.28 24.68
C GLU A 237 -2.17 -0.90 25.57
N ILE A 238 -1.09 -1.39 24.98
CA ILE A 238 0.06 -1.95 25.70
C ILE A 238 0.80 -0.82 26.46
N GLY A 239 1.17 0.23 25.80
CA GLY A 239 1.78 1.46 26.33
C GLY A 239 3.25 1.34 26.71
N THR A 240 3.70 0.25 27.36
CA THR A 240 5.08 0.06 27.82
C THR A 240 5.61 -1.36 27.55
N PRO A 241 6.93 -1.53 27.33
CA PRO A 241 7.51 -2.83 26.98
C PRO A 241 7.31 -3.92 28.05
N ASP A 242 7.31 -3.57 29.31
CA ASP A 242 7.11 -4.49 30.45
C ASP A 242 5.69 -5.07 30.49
N ARG A 243 4.71 -4.40 29.91
CA ARG A 243 3.31 -4.87 29.81
C ARG A 243 3.07 -5.77 28.61
N ALA A 244 3.94 -5.75 27.61
CA ALA A 244 3.71 -6.39 26.31
C ALA A 244 3.48 -7.91 26.42
N GLU A 245 4.30 -8.63 27.21
CA GLU A 245 4.17 -10.07 27.36
C GLU A 245 2.84 -10.45 28.05
N ALA A 246 2.52 -9.84 29.18
CA ALA A 246 1.28 -10.13 29.92
C ALA A 246 0.03 -9.83 29.08
N TRP A 247 0.05 -8.72 28.33
CA TRP A 247 -1.02 -8.33 27.42
C TRP A 247 -1.20 -9.39 26.31
N LEU A 248 -0.09 -9.78 25.66
CA LEU A 248 -0.12 -10.76 24.58
C LEU A 248 -0.59 -12.12 25.04
N MET A 249 -0.09 -12.63 26.17
CA MET A 249 -0.51 -13.91 26.71
C MET A 249 -2.02 -13.95 26.98
N LYS A 250 -2.57 -12.89 27.57
CA LYS A 250 -4.02 -12.75 27.79
C LYS A 250 -4.81 -12.85 26.47
N LYS A 251 -4.36 -12.16 25.41
CA LYS A 251 -5.02 -12.19 24.09
C LYS A 251 -4.92 -13.57 23.44
N LEU A 252 -3.80 -14.26 23.60
CA LEU A 252 -3.62 -15.63 23.09
C LEU A 252 -4.55 -16.64 23.80
N ASP A 253 -4.75 -16.51 25.12
CA ASP A 253 -5.65 -17.36 25.89
C ASP A 253 -7.11 -17.18 25.44
N THR A 254 -7.52 -15.97 25.11
CA THR A 254 -8.86 -15.66 24.56
C THR A 254 -8.99 -15.92 23.07
N LYS A 255 -7.92 -16.36 22.39
CA LYS A 255 -7.85 -16.62 20.94
C LYS A 255 -8.20 -15.38 20.10
N GLU A 256 -7.95 -14.21 20.63
CA GLU A 256 -8.09 -12.97 19.89
C GLU A 256 -7.01 -12.85 18.81
N LYS A 257 -7.36 -12.19 17.72
CA LYS A 257 -6.40 -11.95 16.63
C LYS A 257 -5.38 -10.89 17.06
N ILE A 258 -4.11 -11.19 16.89
CA ILE A 258 -3.00 -10.24 17.12
C ILE A 258 -2.58 -9.66 15.77
N MET A 259 -2.61 -8.33 15.66
CA MET A 259 -2.23 -7.64 14.44
C MET A 259 -0.71 -7.53 14.32
N GLY A 260 -0.21 -7.37 13.10
CA GLY A 260 1.23 -7.24 12.86
C GLY A 260 2.01 -8.57 12.84
N PHE A 261 1.32 -9.73 12.86
CA PHE A 261 1.95 -11.05 12.81
C PHE A 261 1.41 -11.94 11.71
N GLY A 262 2.31 -12.81 11.22
CA GLY A 262 2.03 -13.75 10.15
C GLY A 262 2.02 -13.08 8.77
N HIS A 263 2.34 -13.87 7.76
CA HIS A 263 2.35 -13.44 6.37
C HIS A 263 1.94 -14.59 5.45
N ARG A 264 1.26 -14.25 4.33
CA ARG A 264 0.78 -15.28 3.40
C ARG A 264 1.92 -15.97 2.63
N VAL A 265 3.02 -15.25 2.39
CA VAL A 265 4.18 -15.73 1.62
C VAL A 265 5.38 -15.97 2.53
N TYR A 266 5.83 -14.98 3.30
CA TYR A 266 7.01 -15.12 4.16
C TYR A 266 6.81 -16.16 5.25
N LYS A 267 7.83 -17.03 5.40
CA LYS A 267 7.88 -18.08 6.43
C LYS A 267 8.93 -17.82 7.51
N LYS A 268 9.96 -17.03 7.19
CA LYS A 268 11.10 -16.72 8.07
C LYS A 268 11.14 -15.25 8.52
N GLY A 269 10.08 -14.49 8.28
CA GLY A 269 9.98 -13.08 8.61
C GLY A 269 9.84 -12.21 7.35
N ASP A 270 9.20 -11.07 7.52
CA ASP A 270 9.03 -10.08 6.46
C ASP A 270 10.34 -9.30 6.25
N SER A 271 10.88 -9.34 5.04
CA SER A 271 12.16 -8.73 4.68
C SER A 271 12.22 -7.21 4.92
N ARG A 272 11.08 -6.54 5.02
CA ARG A 272 10.99 -5.09 5.27
C ARG A 272 11.13 -4.73 6.75
N VAL A 273 10.88 -5.68 7.66
CA VAL A 273 10.92 -5.47 9.12
C VAL A 273 12.27 -4.95 9.61
N PRO A 274 13.44 -5.47 9.19
CA PRO A 274 14.73 -4.96 9.65
C PRO A 274 14.93 -3.46 9.39
N VAL A 275 14.58 -2.99 8.18
CA VAL A 275 14.71 -1.57 7.80
C VAL A 275 13.70 -0.73 8.60
N MET A 276 12.45 -1.18 8.74
CA MET A 276 11.42 -0.45 9.47
C MET A 276 11.75 -0.35 10.97
N ARG A 277 12.34 -1.40 11.56
CA ARG A 277 12.84 -1.41 12.94
C ARG A 277 13.96 -0.38 13.14
N GLU A 278 14.90 -0.29 12.19
CA GLU A 278 15.99 0.68 12.25
C GLU A 278 15.49 2.12 12.19
N ILE A 279 14.59 2.42 11.24
CA ILE A 279 13.88 3.71 11.16
C ILE A 279 13.17 4.01 12.47
N GLY A 280 12.45 3.05 13.03
CA GLY A 280 11.72 3.21 14.29
C GLY A 280 12.65 3.56 15.47
N ARG A 281 13.81 2.93 15.56
CA ARG A 281 14.83 3.25 16.59
C ARG A 281 15.42 4.65 16.41
N GLU A 282 15.70 5.05 15.17
CA GLU A 282 16.21 6.39 14.88
C GLU A 282 15.16 7.45 15.22
N LEU A 283 13.90 7.25 14.81
CA LEU A 283 12.80 8.15 15.12
C LEU A 283 12.55 8.23 16.62
N GLY A 284 12.57 7.09 17.33
CA GLY A 284 12.42 7.08 18.79
C GLY A 284 13.41 8.00 19.47
N LYS A 285 14.69 7.92 19.11
CA LYS A 285 15.75 8.83 19.62
C LYS A 285 15.50 10.30 19.26
N ARG A 286 15.11 10.58 18.02
CA ARG A 286 14.88 11.95 17.54
C ARG A 286 13.66 12.61 18.19
N THR A 287 12.63 11.84 18.49
CA THR A 287 11.34 12.34 18.99
C THR A 287 11.15 12.14 20.49
N GLY A 288 12.10 11.50 21.17
CA GLY A 288 11.99 11.15 22.60
C GLY A 288 10.95 10.06 22.89
N LYS A 289 10.63 9.23 21.90
CA LYS A 289 9.58 8.19 21.97
C LYS A 289 10.18 6.78 21.76
N GLU A 290 11.21 6.46 22.53
CA GLU A 290 12.01 5.25 22.37
C GLU A 290 11.33 3.95 22.82
N ASN A 291 10.17 4.02 23.47
CA ASN A 291 9.46 2.84 24.00
C ASN A 291 8.76 1.97 22.95
N TRP A 292 8.44 2.49 21.76
CA TRP A 292 7.61 1.80 20.79
C TRP A 292 8.28 0.58 20.16
N VAL A 293 9.53 0.73 19.73
CA VAL A 293 10.26 -0.40 19.13
C VAL A 293 10.49 -1.52 20.14
N PRO A 294 10.89 -1.28 21.39
CA PRO A 294 10.98 -2.31 22.43
C PRO A 294 9.66 -3.06 22.69
N ILE A 295 8.49 -2.39 22.57
CA ILE A 295 7.19 -3.09 22.65
C ILE A 295 7.07 -4.09 21.50
N CYS A 296 7.33 -3.64 20.25
CA CYS A 296 7.27 -4.52 19.08
C CYS A 296 8.22 -5.71 19.18
N GLU A 297 9.46 -5.48 19.63
CA GLU A 297 10.48 -6.52 19.84
C GLU A 297 10.06 -7.53 20.89
N LYS A 298 9.44 -7.07 21.99
CA LYS A 298 8.92 -7.96 23.03
C LYS A 298 7.75 -8.81 22.51
N LEU A 299 6.85 -8.20 21.76
CA LEU A 299 5.75 -8.94 21.12
C LEU A 299 6.28 -9.99 20.12
N GLU A 300 7.30 -9.65 19.34
CA GLU A 300 7.93 -10.58 18.38
C GLU A 300 8.58 -11.76 19.09
N GLU A 301 9.36 -11.51 20.16
CA GLU A 301 9.96 -12.56 21.00
C GLU A 301 8.92 -13.54 21.55
N VAL A 302 7.82 -13.04 22.09
CA VAL A 302 6.77 -13.86 22.69
C VAL A 302 5.98 -14.60 21.61
N MET A 303 5.65 -13.98 20.48
CA MET A 303 4.94 -14.64 19.38
C MET A 303 5.76 -15.74 18.71
N ASP A 304 7.07 -15.55 18.58
CA ASP A 304 7.96 -16.61 18.08
C ASP A 304 7.98 -17.81 19.06
N ARG A 305 8.11 -17.55 20.35
CA ARG A 305 8.13 -18.57 21.39
C ARG A 305 6.82 -19.37 21.46
N GLU A 306 5.66 -18.68 21.41
CA GLU A 306 4.34 -19.30 21.67
C GLU A 306 3.66 -19.85 20.41
N LYS A 307 3.93 -19.26 19.25
CA LYS A 307 3.19 -19.56 18.01
C LYS A 307 4.07 -19.81 16.79
N HIS A 308 5.38 -19.56 16.87
CA HIS A 308 6.32 -19.62 15.73
C HIS A 308 5.85 -18.72 14.58
N LEU A 309 5.34 -17.53 14.91
CA LEU A 309 4.88 -16.52 13.95
C LEU A 309 5.80 -15.31 13.98
N CYS A 310 6.32 -14.98 12.81
CA CYS A 310 7.15 -13.78 12.61
C CYS A 310 6.29 -12.51 12.49
N ALA A 311 6.87 -11.38 12.90
CA ALA A 311 6.30 -10.08 12.62
C ALA A 311 6.24 -9.82 11.10
N ASN A 312 5.21 -9.10 10.68
CA ASN A 312 5.15 -8.48 9.37
C ASN A 312 5.43 -6.98 9.47
N VAL A 313 5.51 -6.31 8.31
CA VAL A 313 5.89 -4.89 8.25
C VAL A 313 4.96 -3.99 9.07
N ASP A 314 3.66 -4.32 9.20
CA ASP A 314 2.67 -3.46 9.83
C ASP A 314 2.92 -3.27 11.34
N LEU A 315 3.52 -4.26 12.01
CA LEU A 315 3.88 -4.13 13.44
C LEU A 315 4.84 -2.97 13.69
N TYR A 316 5.85 -2.81 12.84
CA TYR A 316 6.88 -1.77 13.00
C TYR A 316 6.52 -0.47 12.27
N ALA A 317 5.75 -0.55 11.20
CA ALA A 317 5.35 0.63 10.45
C ALA A 317 4.36 1.51 11.24
N ALA A 318 3.46 0.90 12.02
CA ALA A 318 2.48 1.63 12.80
C ALA A 318 3.12 2.68 13.74
N PRO A 319 4.07 2.32 14.62
CA PRO A 319 4.73 3.31 15.48
C PRO A 319 5.67 4.25 14.70
N VAL A 320 6.23 3.82 13.57
CA VAL A 320 7.04 4.69 12.71
C VAL A 320 6.20 5.83 12.15
N PHE A 321 5.03 5.55 11.59
CA PHE A 321 4.11 6.59 11.10
C PHE A 321 3.68 7.53 12.22
N TRP A 322 3.32 6.97 13.39
CA TRP A 322 2.92 7.75 14.53
C TRP A 322 4.04 8.69 15.04
N MET A 323 5.29 8.21 15.08
CA MET A 323 6.45 9.04 15.48
C MET A 323 6.79 10.11 14.44
N LEU A 324 6.48 9.89 13.16
CA LEU A 324 6.57 10.92 12.12
C LEU A 324 5.47 11.98 12.21
N GLY A 325 4.49 11.82 13.09
CA GLY A 325 3.39 12.77 13.30
C GLY A 325 2.12 12.41 12.52
N PHE A 326 2.05 11.27 11.87
CA PHE A 326 0.85 10.83 11.15
C PHE A 326 -0.15 10.17 12.11
N PRO A 327 -1.41 10.60 12.14
CA PRO A 327 -2.44 9.95 12.93
C PRO A 327 -2.74 8.54 12.36
N PRO A 328 -3.17 7.58 13.22
CA PRO A 328 -3.39 6.19 12.81
C PRO A 328 -4.32 6.02 11.60
N GLU A 329 -5.32 6.88 11.46
CA GLU A 329 -6.28 6.89 10.34
C GLU A 329 -5.62 7.13 8.97
N LEU A 330 -4.41 7.72 8.96
CA LEU A 330 -3.62 7.92 7.75
C LEU A 330 -2.66 6.77 7.43
N ASN A 331 -2.51 5.77 8.28
CA ASN A 331 -1.58 4.67 8.05
C ASN A 331 -1.90 3.89 6.77
N THR A 332 -3.14 3.50 6.56
CA THR A 332 -3.57 2.82 5.33
C THR A 332 -3.53 3.73 4.10
N PRO A 333 -3.98 5.01 4.16
CA PRO A 333 -3.74 5.98 3.10
C PRO A 333 -2.28 6.18 2.70
N LEU A 334 -1.36 6.29 3.67
CA LEU A 334 0.09 6.35 3.40
C LEU A 334 0.59 5.14 2.63
N PHE A 335 0.11 3.95 3.01
CA PHE A 335 0.36 2.73 2.27
C PHE A 335 -0.13 2.85 0.82
N ALA A 336 -1.36 3.36 0.60
CA ALA A 336 -1.91 3.57 -0.74
C ALA A 336 -1.10 4.58 -1.57
N ALA A 337 -0.61 5.68 -0.95
CA ALA A 337 0.21 6.69 -1.61
C ALA A 337 1.51 6.11 -2.21
N SER A 338 2.09 5.14 -1.54
CA SER A 338 3.23 4.39 -2.06
C SER A 338 2.81 3.33 -3.08
N ARG A 339 1.87 2.45 -2.71
CA ARG A 339 1.49 1.26 -3.47
C ARG A 339 0.86 1.58 -4.83
N VAL A 340 0.35 2.80 -5.04
CA VAL A 340 -0.22 3.19 -6.33
C VAL A 340 0.78 3.03 -7.49
N ALA A 341 2.07 3.20 -7.26
CA ALA A 341 3.11 2.96 -8.26
C ALA A 341 3.13 1.48 -8.70
N GLY A 342 3.11 0.55 -7.74
CA GLY A 342 3.03 -0.89 -8.01
C GLY A 342 1.72 -1.29 -8.67
N TRP A 343 0.57 -0.79 -8.20
CA TRP A 343 -0.71 -1.06 -8.86
C TRP A 343 -0.72 -0.62 -10.31
N CYS A 344 -0.20 0.58 -10.60
CA CYS A 344 -0.10 1.09 -11.96
C CYS A 344 0.79 0.22 -12.84
N ALA A 345 1.97 -0.18 -12.35
CA ALA A 345 2.88 -1.07 -13.07
C ALA A 345 2.21 -2.42 -13.40
N HIS A 346 1.52 -3.02 -12.42
CA HIS A 346 0.80 -4.28 -12.63
C HIS A 346 -0.38 -4.15 -13.58
N VAL A 347 -1.07 -3.00 -13.63
CA VAL A 347 -2.13 -2.74 -14.61
C VAL A 347 -1.55 -2.58 -16.01
N ILE A 348 -0.42 -1.90 -16.17
CA ILE A 348 0.30 -1.78 -17.45
C ILE A 348 0.69 -3.16 -17.95
N GLU A 349 1.38 -3.95 -17.12
CA GLU A 349 1.79 -5.31 -17.47
C GLU A 349 0.58 -6.20 -17.86
N GLN A 350 -0.55 -6.07 -17.14
CA GLN A 350 -1.78 -6.79 -17.46
C GLN A 350 -2.36 -6.38 -18.81
N HIS A 351 -2.39 -5.08 -19.14
CA HIS A 351 -2.89 -4.59 -20.42
C HIS A 351 -1.99 -4.98 -21.58
N ASP A 352 -0.65 -4.92 -21.41
CA ASP A 352 0.33 -5.25 -22.45
C ASP A 352 0.26 -6.73 -22.87
N HIS A 353 -0.10 -7.62 -21.95
CA HIS A 353 -0.22 -9.07 -22.17
C HIS A 353 -1.58 -9.60 -21.68
N ASN A 354 -2.66 -8.91 -22.05
CA ASN A 354 -3.96 -9.12 -21.43
C ASN A 354 -4.57 -10.49 -21.72
N ARG A 355 -4.98 -11.14 -20.65
CA ARG A 355 -5.89 -12.27 -20.66
C ARG A 355 -6.91 -12.12 -19.52
N LEU A 356 -8.20 -12.30 -19.84
CA LEU A 356 -9.27 -12.21 -18.84
C LEU A 356 -9.06 -13.19 -17.69
N ILE A 357 -8.99 -12.69 -16.48
CA ILE A 357 -8.88 -13.47 -15.24
C ILE A 357 -10.29 -13.89 -14.81
N ARG A 358 -10.63 -15.16 -15.01
CA ARG A 358 -11.96 -15.72 -14.71
C ARG A 358 -11.84 -17.17 -14.24
N PRO A 359 -11.59 -17.40 -12.93
CA PRO A 359 -11.52 -18.75 -12.38
C PRO A 359 -12.91 -19.43 -12.37
N ARG A 360 -12.92 -20.75 -12.19
CA ARG A 360 -14.13 -21.55 -11.97
C ARG A 360 -14.40 -21.67 -10.47
N SER A 361 -15.67 -21.92 -10.11
CA SER A 361 -16.08 -22.27 -8.75
C SER A 361 -16.35 -23.77 -8.61
N LEU A 362 -16.11 -24.34 -7.44
CA LEU A 362 -16.67 -25.62 -7.03
C LEU A 362 -18.09 -25.35 -6.47
N TYR A 363 -19.10 -25.82 -7.19
CA TYR A 363 -20.49 -25.66 -6.73
C TYR A 363 -20.79 -26.65 -5.60
N VAL A 364 -21.22 -26.12 -4.47
CA VAL A 364 -21.58 -26.86 -3.24
C VAL A 364 -23.05 -26.68 -2.84
N GLY A 365 -23.84 -26.07 -3.69
CA GLY A 365 -25.28 -25.83 -3.46
C GLY A 365 -26.13 -27.07 -3.74
N PRO A 366 -27.48 -26.94 -3.64
CA PRO A 366 -28.42 -28.01 -3.93
C PRO A 366 -28.28 -28.56 -5.35
N ALA A 367 -28.60 -29.83 -5.52
CA ALA A 367 -28.75 -30.42 -6.84
C ALA A 367 -29.84 -29.74 -7.67
N LEU A 368 -29.85 -29.99 -8.99
CA LEU A 368 -30.85 -29.45 -9.90
C LEU A 368 -32.27 -29.71 -9.36
N ARG A 369 -33.05 -28.66 -9.25
CA ARG A 369 -34.44 -28.70 -8.82
C ARG A 369 -35.35 -28.22 -9.94
N PRO A 370 -36.53 -28.85 -10.14
CA PRO A 370 -37.53 -28.29 -11.04
C PRO A 370 -38.04 -26.95 -10.50
N TYR A 371 -38.33 -26.01 -11.41
CA TYR A 371 -38.98 -24.77 -11.04
C TYR A 371 -40.42 -25.10 -10.54
N PRO A 372 -40.79 -24.69 -9.32
CA PRO A 372 -42.19 -24.86 -8.87
C PRO A 372 -43.09 -23.98 -9.73
N GLY A 373 -43.99 -24.61 -10.50
CA GLY A 373 -44.97 -23.94 -11.34
C GLY A 373 -46.01 -23.21 -10.53
#